data_9268a47fc313e0edc2e7976db5deeeeb
#
_entry.id   9268a47fc313e0edc2e7976db5deeeeb
#
_cell.length_a   1.000
_cell.length_b   1.000
_cell.length_c   1.000
_cell.angle_alpha   90.00
_cell.angle_beta   90.00
_cell.angle_gamma   90.00
#
_symmetry.space_group_name_H-M   'P 1'
#
loop_
_entity.id
_entity.type
_entity.pdbx_description
1 polymer ?
#
loop_
_entity_poly.entity_id
_entity_poly.type
_entity_poly.pdbx_seq_one_letter_code
_entity_poly.pdbx_strand_id
1 'polypeptide(L)'
;MSEQKEDKEINRKIEAEDDPVQADYNKGRELRAAGDAVQAVSFFHNALVGFEQKGDEKGVANASDQIGDICAEQEEHDKALIHYQRAFDICEKEKDMFSLIALQKKMVLSKKVLKQYDEAVKHYLNVIDIYAGYNNPAGTVATMEELAALYLEMGEREKSADTYRTIASIHKNFRHSKHAREFMDKATQIEQGM
;
A
#
# COMPACT_ATOMS: atom_id res chain seq x y z
N MET A 1 -37.67 -6.66 12.89
CA MET A 1 -36.19 -6.84 12.87
C MET A 1 -35.46 -5.94 11.88
N SER A 2 -36.10 -5.44 10.82
CA SER A 2 -35.53 -4.47 9.86
C SER A 2 -35.46 -3.05 10.41
N GLU A 3 -36.53 -2.54 11.01
CA GLU A 3 -36.62 -1.18 11.57
C GLU A 3 -35.56 -0.92 12.66
N GLN A 4 -35.34 -1.87 13.58
CA GLN A 4 -34.33 -1.70 14.64
C GLN A 4 -32.87 -1.72 14.12
N LYS A 5 -32.62 -2.25 12.92
CA LYS A 5 -31.33 -2.16 12.26
C LYS A 5 -31.16 -0.83 11.56
N GLU A 6 -32.20 -0.33 10.91
CA GLU A 6 -32.21 0.99 10.26
C GLU A 6 -32.06 2.13 11.27
N ASP A 7 -32.79 2.08 12.39
CA ASP A 7 -32.67 3.08 13.48
C ASP A 7 -31.27 3.08 14.11
N LYS A 8 -30.64 1.91 14.27
CA LYS A 8 -29.24 1.81 14.76
C LYS A 8 -28.23 2.36 13.76
N GLU A 9 -28.49 2.20 12.49
CA GLU A 9 -27.59 2.70 11.42
C GLU A 9 -27.74 4.22 11.24
N ILE A 10 -28.95 4.74 11.38
CA ILE A 10 -29.24 6.19 11.39
C ILE A 10 -28.60 6.84 12.62
N ASN A 11 -28.77 6.30 13.82
CA ASN A 11 -28.15 6.83 15.03
C ASN A 11 -26.61 6.78 14.96
N ARG A 12 -26.00 5.72 14.41
CA ARG A 12 -24.55 5.66 14.19
C ARG A 12 -24.06 6.72 13.21
N LYS A 13 -24.83 7.05 12.17
CA LYS A 13 -24.50 8.12 11.23
C LYS A 13 -24.60 9.50 11.88
N ILE A 14 -25.62 9.75 12.68
CA ILE A 14 -25.80 11.00 13.42
C ILE A 14 -24.67 11.18 14.44
N GLU A 15 -24.34 10.15 15.21
CA GLU A 15 -23.22 10.18 16.18
C GLU A 15 -21.86 10.37 15.51
N ALA A 16 -21.67 9.86 14.29
CA ALA A 16 -20.45 10.05 13.51
C ALA A 16 -20.36 11.44 12.86
N GLU A 17 -21.47 12.08 12.55
CA GLU A 17 -21.52 13.47 12.05
C GLU A 17 -21.23 14.49 13.15
N ASP A 18 -21.55 14.18 14.41
CA ASP A 18 -21.30 15.05 15.59
C ASP A 18 -19.92 14.75 16.26
N ASP A 19 -19.17 13.77 15.78
CA ASP A 19 -17.86 13.45 16.35
C ASP A 19 -16.79 14.44 15.88
N PRO A 20 -16.26 15.30 16.75
CA PRO A 20 -15.27 16.31 16.37
C PRO A 20 -13.98 15.68 15.82
N VAL A 21 -13.59 14.47 16.26
CA VAL A 21 -12.41 13.76 15.76
C VAL A 21 -12.63 13.31 14.33
N GLN A 22 -13.82 12.77 14.03
CA GLN A 22 -14.17 12.38 12.66
C GLN A 22 -14.35 13.61 11.76
N ALA A 23 -14.86 14.71 12.31
CA ALA A 23 -14.98 15.98 11.57
C ALA A 23 -13.59 16.52 11.18
N ASP A 24 -12.61 16.49 12.09
CA ASP A 24 -11.24 16.87 11.78
C ASP A 24 -10.63 15.97 10.68
N TYR A 25 -10.82 14.66 10.77
CA TYR A 25 -10.36 13.73 9.73
C TYR A 25 -10.98 14.04 8.36
N ASN A 26 -12.28 14.24 8.31
CA ASN A 26 -13.01 14.58 7.08
C ASN A 26 -12.54 15.92 6.51
N LYS A 27 -12.33 16.92 7.38
CA LYS A 27 -11.79 18.23 6.98
C LYS A 27 -10.38 18.13 6.39
N GLY A 28 -9.52 17.31 7.00
CA GLY A 28 -8.20 17.01 6.45
C GLY A 28 -8.27 16.43 5.03
N ARG A 29 -9.21 15.50 4.78
CA ARG A 29 -9.43 14.92 3.45
C ARG A 29 -9.90 15.95 2.42
N GLU A 30 -10.83 16.83 2.81
CA GLU A 30 -11.32 17.92 1.94
C GLU A 30 -10.20 18.87 1.54
N LEU A 31 -9.40 19.30 2.52
CA LEU A 31 -8.28 20.22 2.31
C LEU A 31 -7.21 19.59 1.43
N ARG A 32 -6.87 18.31 1.66
CA ARG A 32 -5.93 17.58 0.80
C ARG A 32 -6.44 17.50 -0.64
N ALA A 33 -7.72 17.18 -0.83
CA ALA A 33 -8.33 17.16 -2.16
C ALA A 33 -8.34 18.54 -2.85
N ALA A 34 -8.41 19.62 -2.06
CA ALA A 34 -8.30 21.01 -2.53
C ALA A 34 -6.85 21.46 -2.76
N GLY A 35 -5.84 20.63 -2.47
CA GLY A 35 -4.42 20.93 -2.63
C GLY A 35 -3.80 21.69 -1.45
N ASP A 36 -4.53 21.91 -0.36
CA ASP A 36 -4.00 22.57 0.85
C ASP A 36 -3.40 21.52 1.81
N ALA A 37 -2.22 21.02 1.45
CA ALA A 37 -1.51 20.00 2.22
C ALA A 37 -1.12 20.49 3.62
N VAL A 38 -0.82 21.80 3.78
CA VAL A 38 -0.38 22.38 5.07
C VAL A 38 -1.50 22.36 6.09
N GLN A 39 -2.70 22.79 5.70
CA GLN A 39 -3.84 22.71 6.58
C GLN A 39 -4.32 21.26 6.77
N ALA A 40 -4.33 20.47 5.70
CA ALA A 40 -4.74 19.08 5.76
C ALA A 40 -3.95 18.27 6.81
N VAL A 41 -2.61 18.42 6.85
CA VAL A 41 -1.77 17.70 7.82
C VAL A 41 -2.10 18.09 9.26
N SER A 42 -2.43 19.37 9.51
CA SER A 42 -2.83 19.83 10.84
C SER A 42 -4.13 19.18 11.31
N PHE A 43 -5.12 19.09 10.44
CA PHE A 43 -6.39 18.43 10.74
C PHE A 43 -6.22 16.92 10.93
N PHE A 44 -5.39 16.26 10.12
CA PHE A 44 -5.08 14.83 10.32
C PHE A 44 -4.33 14.58 11.64
N HIS A 45 -3.44 15.48 12.08
CA HIS A 45 -2.80 15.36 13.39
C HIS A 45 -3.81 15.52 14.55
N ASN A 46 -4.74 16.47 14.45
CA ASN A 46 -5.80 16.60 15.45
C ASN A 46 -6.64 15.32 15.53
N ALA A 47 -7.06 14.81 14.37
CA ALA A 47 -7.82 13.57 14.28
C ALA A 47 -7.03 12.38 14.85
N LEU A 48 -5.71 12.27 14.52
CA LEU A 48 -4.83 11.23 15.01
C LEU A 48 -4.80 11.20 16.54
N VAL A 49 -4.56 12.35 17.18
CA VAL A 49 -4.56 12.47 18.64
C VAL A 49 -5.92 12.13 19.23
N GLY A 50 -7.01 12.58 18.59
CA GLY A 50 -8.34 12.26 19.04
C GLY A 50 -8.69 10.77 18.94
N PHE A 51 -8.29 10.10 17.85
CA PHE A 51 -8.46 8.65 17.70
C PHE A 51 -7.63 7.87 18.73
N GLU A 52 -6.41 8.31 19.03
CA GLU A 52 -5.58 7.72 20.10
C GLU A 52 -6.29 7.80 21.46
N GLN A 53 -6.80 8.98 21.81
CA GLN A 53 -7.52 9.19 23.09
C GLN A 53 -8.76 8.32 23.20
N LYS A 54 -9.41 7.99 22.07
CA LYS A 54 -10.58 7.11 22.01
C LYS A 54 -10.23 5.63 21.94
N GLY A 55 -8.97 5.28 21.71
CA GLY A 55 -8.53 3.91 21.44
C GLY A 55 -9.03 3.38 20.10
N ASP A 56 -9.35 4.26 19.15
CA ASP A 56 -9.76 3.89 17.78
C ASP A 56 -8.52 3.61 16.92
N GLU A 57 -8.00 2.39 17.01
CA GLU A 57 -6.83 1.96 16.23
C GLU A 57 -7.04 2.14 14.72
N LYS A 58 -8.25 1.90 14.22
CA LYS A 58 -8.55 2.08 12.79
C LYS A 58 -8.49 3.55 12.37
N GLY A 59 -9.02 4.44 13.18
CA GLY A 59 -8.89 5.89 12.97
C GLY A 59 -7.43 6.33 12.98
N VAL A 60 -6.65 5.82 13.93
CA VAL A 60 -5.18 6.05 14.02
C VAL A 60 -4.48 5.60 12.75
N ALA A 61 -4.76 4.39 12.25
CA ALA A 61 -4.14 3.87 11.02
C ALA A 61 -4.49 4.75 9.81
N ASN A 62 -5.77 5.11 9.66
CA ASN A 62 -6.24 5.96 8.57
C ASN A 62 -5.59 7.35 8.60
N ALA A 63 -5.56 8.00 9.76
CA ALA A 63 -4.94 9.32 9.89
C ALA A 63 -3.42 9.27 9.63
N SER A 64 -2.75 8.25 10.15
CA SER A 64 -1.32 8.02 9.89
C SER A 64 -1.03 7.82 8.40
N ASP A 65 -1.83 7.01 7.70
CA ASP A 65 -1.68 6.80 6.25
C ASP A 65 -1.81 8.12 5.48
N GLN A 66 -2.80 8.96 5.82
CA GLN A 66 -2.99 10.26 5.18
C GLN A 66 -1.82 11.23 5.43
N ILE A 67 -1.28 11.26 6.65
CA ILE A 67 -0.10 12.07 6.98
C ILE A 67 1.11 11.55 6.21
N GLY A 68 1.29 10.24 6.14
CA GLY A 68 2.35 9.61 5.37
C GLY A 68 2.30 10.00 3.89
N ASP A 69 1.11 10.00 3.30
CA ASP A 69 0.92 10.42 1.91
C ASP A 69 1.33 11.89 1.70
N ILE A 70 0.92 12.80 2.60
CA ILE A 70 1.29 14.21 2.51
C ILE A 70 2.81 14.39 2.64
N CYS A 71 3.45 13.68 3.58
CA CYS A 71 4.90 13.70 3.71
C CYS A 71 5.59 13.22 2.42
N ALA A 72 5.10 12.14 1.80
CA ALA A 72 5.65 11.63 0.55
C ALA A 72 5.47 12.61 -0.61
N GLU A 73 4.32 13.28 -0.71
CA GLU A 73 4.02 14.33 -1.69
C GLU A 73 4.95 15.57 -1.51
N GLN A 74 5.40 15.81 -0.29
CA GLN A 74 6.38 16.88 0.05
C GLN A 74 7.84 16.40 -0.04
N GLU A 75 8.10 15.23 -0.61
CA GLU A 75 9.42 14.59 -0.72
C GLU A 75 10.08 14.27 0.64
N GLU A 76 9.33 14.31 1.74
CA GLU A 76 9.78 13.96 3.08
C GLU A 76 9.64 12.44 3.36
N HIS A 77 10.27 11.62 2.50
CA HIS A 77 10.08 10.17 2.47
C HIS A 77 10.45 9.45 3.78
N ASP A 78 11.43 9.95 4.54
CA ASP A 78 11.76 9.36 5.85
C ASP A 78 10.61 9.56 6.84
N LYS A 79 9.94 10.72 6.84
CA LYS A 79 8.75 10.97 7.68
C LYS A 79 7.56 10.15 7.20
N ALA A 80 7.37 10.06 5.88
CA ALA A 80 6.31 9.23 5.30
C ALA A 80 6.41 7.78 5.77
N LEU A 81 7.61 7.21 5.76
CA LEU A 81 7.86 5.83 6.22
C LEU A 81 7.51 5.63 7.70
N ILE A 82 7.73 6.61 8.57
CA ILE A 82 7.34 6.54 9.99
C ILE A 82 5.82 6.40 10.11
N HIS A 83 5.07 7.22 9.37
CA HIS A 83 3.62 7.21 9.42
C HIS A 83 3.03 5.96 8.75
N TYR A 84 3.57 5.52 7.61
CA TYR A 84 3.18 4.27 6.97
C TYR A 84 3.46 3.06 7.86
N GLN A 85 4.61 3.01 8.55
CA GLN A 85 4.92 1.93 9.48
C GLN A 85 3.92 1.86 10.62
N ARG A 86 3.54 3.01 11.18
CA ARG A 86 2.52 3.07 12.22
C ARG A 86 1.17 2.51 11.76
N ALA A 87 0.72 2.90 10.57
CA ALA A 87 -0.50 2.37 9.99
C ALA A 87 -0.38 0.87 9.71
N PHE A 88 0.79 0.42 9.21
CA PHE A 88 1.09 -0.97 8.93
C PHE A 88 0.98 -1.86 10.17
N ASP A 89 1.59 -1.45 11.28
CA ASP A 89 1.59 -2.23 12.54
C ASP A 89 0.15 -2.47 13.05
N ILE A 90 -0.73 -1.48 12.88
CA ILE A 90 -2.14 -1.60 13.24
C ILE A 90 -2.87 -2.54 12.26
N CYS A 91 -2.69 -2.35 10.95
CA CYS A 91 -3.33 -3.19 9.94
C CYS A 91 -2.87 -4.66 10.03
N GLU A 92 -1.61 -4.91 10.41
CA GLU A 92 -1.08 -6.25 10.64
C GLU A 92 -1.78 -6.93 11.82
N LYS A 93 -1.93 -6.23 12.93
CA LYS A 93 -2.65 -6.70 14.13
C LYS A 93 -4.13 -7.00 13.82
N GLU A 94 -4.77 -6.13 13.04
CA GLU A 94 -6.15 -6.28 12.61
C GLU A 94 -6.33 -7.31 11.46
N LYS A 95 -5.24 -7.79 10.87
CA LYS A 95 -5.20 -8.68 9.69
C LYS A 95 -5.91 -8.07 8.47
N ASP A 96 -5.84 -6.76 8.31
CA ASP A 96 -6.38 -6.06 7.13
C ASP A 96 -5.38 -6.15 5.97
N MET A 97 -5.46 -7.24 5.21
CA MET A 97 -4.54 -7.54 4.12
C MET A 97 -4.62 -6.54 2.96
N PHE A 98 -5.77 -5.91 2.74
CA PHE A 98 -5.90 -4.90 1.69
C PHE A 98 -5.09 -3.65 2.04
N SER A 99 -5.25 -3.15 3.26
CA SER A 99 -4.47 -2.01 3.74
C SER A 99 -2.98 -2.34 3.85
N LEU A 100 -2.61 -3.55 4.28
CA LEU A 100 -1.21 -4.00 4.33
C LEU A 100 -0.54 -3.96 2.96
N ILE A 101 -1.19 -4.48 1.91
CA ILE A 101 -0.67 -4.43 0.54
C ILE A 101 -0.50 -2.97 0.07
N ALA A 102 -1.50 -2.12 0.32
CA ALA A 102 -1.45 -0.72 -0.07
C ALA A 102 -0.30 0.03 0.61
N LEU A 103 -0.15 -0.15 1.92
CA LEU A 103 0.92 0.47 2.71
C LEU A 103 2.30 -0.01 2.28
N GLN A 104 2.48 -1.32 2.06
CA GLN A 104 3.74 -1.85 1.58
C GLN A 104 4.14 -1.27 0.22
N LYS A 105 3.19 -1.10 -0.71
CA LYS A 105 3.45 -0.45 -2.00
C LYS A 105 3.84 1.03 -1.83
N LYS A 106 3.21 1.77 -0.92
CA LYS A 106 3.61 3.14 -0.58
C LYS A 106 5.02 3.21 0.01
N MET A 107 5.34 2.27 0.91
CA MET A 107 6.68 2.15 1.49
C MET A 107 7.73 1.83 0.43
N VAL A 108 7.44 0.94 -0.53
CA VAL A 108 8.32 0.68 -1.68
C VAL A 108 8.66 1.96 -2.43
N LEU A 109 7.65 2.79 -2.75
CA LEU A 109 7.88 4.04 -3.48
C LEU A 109 8.83 4.97 -2.70
N SER A 110 8.58 5.17 -1.41
CA SER A 110 9.45 5.99 -0.55
C SER A 110 10.86 5.41 -0.42
N LYS A 111 10.99 4.08 -0.24
CA LYS A 111 12.28 3.38 -0.17
C LYS A 111 13.08 3.50 -1.47
N LYS A 112 12.42 3.45 -2.64
CA LYS A 112 13.06 3.65 -3.95
C LYS A 112 13.61 5.07 -4.08
N VAL A 113 12.87 6.09 -3.70
CA VAL A 113 13.34 7.49 -3.74
C VAL A 113 14.57 7.66 -2.84
N LEU A 114 14.56 7.06 -1.66
CA LEU A 114 15.69 7.06 -0.72
C LEU A 114 16.85 6.14 -1.15
N LYS A 115 16.73 5.45 -2.30
CA LYS A 115 17.69 4.45 -2.81
C LYS A 115 17.93 3.27 -1.83
N GLN A 116 16.98 3.01 -0.96
CA GLN A 116 16.98 1.88 -0.03
C GLN A 116 16.39 0.64 -0.72
N TYR A 117 17.01 0.22 -1.82
CA TYR A 117 16.47 -0.79 -2.74
C TYR A 117 16.29 -2.17 -2.08
N ASP A 118 17.22 -2.59 -1.22
CA ASP A 118 17.11 -3.89 -0.53
C ASP A 118 15.87 -3.94 0.38
N GLU A 119 15.52 -2.82 1.01
CA GLU A 119 14.29 -2.71 1.81
C GLU A 119 13.04 -2.71 0.91
N ALA A 120 13.09 -2.03 -0.22
CA ALA A 120 11.99 -2.06 -1.19
C ALA A 120 11.74 -3.47 -1.73
N VAL A 121 12.81 -4.25 -1.98
CA VAL A 121 12.70 -5.67 -2.38
C VAL A 121 11.96 -6.48 -1.30
N LYS A 122 12.28 -6.30 -0.01
CA LYS A 122 11.60 -7.02 1.08
C LYS A 122 10.10 -6.73 1.09
N HIS A 123 9.70 -5.48 0.89
CA HIS A 123 8.28 -5.11 0.82
C HIS A 123 7.57 -5.76 -0.38
N TYR A 124 8.20 -5.80 -1.56
CA TYR A 124 7.64 -6.51 -2.70
C TYR A 124 7.47 -8.01 -2.45
N LEU A 125 8.47 -8.67 -1.84
CA LEU A 125 8.39 -10.08 -1.50
C LEU A 125 7.23 -10.36 -0.53
N ASN A 126 7.04 -9.52 0.49
CA ASN A 126 5.92 -9.64 1.41
C ASN A 126 4.57 -9.51 0.68
N VAL A 127 4.44 -8.55 -0.25
CA VAL A 127 3.20 -8.41 -1.05
C VAL A 127 2.94 -9.64 -1.92
N ILE A 128 4.00 -10.21 -2.52
CA ILE A 128 3.91 -11.45 -3.30
C ILE A 128 3.41 -12.58 -2.42
N ASP A 129 3.96 -12.74 -1.21
CA ASP A 129 3.55 -13.78 -0.26
C ASP A 129 2.09 -13.63 0.17
N ILE A 130 1.64 -12.39 0.42
CA ILE A 130 0.23 -12.11 0.73
C ILE A 130 -0.67 -12.55 -0.45
N TYR A 131 -0.38 -12.11 -1.68
CA TYR A 131 -1.20 -12.50 -2.84
C TYR A 131 -1.18 -14.00 -3.10
N ALA A 132 -0.03 -14.66 -2.92
CA ALA A 132 0.08 -16.12 -3.05
C ALA A 132 -0.77 -16.84 -1.99
N GLY A 133 -0.75 -16.39 -0.74
CA GLY A 133 -1.57 -16.94 0.35
C GLY A 133 -3.07 -16.82 0.08
N TYR A 134 -3.50 -15.79 -0.64
CA TYR A 134 -4.91 -15.59 -1.06
C TYR A 134 -5.27 -16.20 -2.42
N ASN A 135 -4.37 -17.00 -3.01
CA ASN A 135 -4.54 -17.56 -4.34
C ASN A 135 -4.90 -16.50 -5.40
N ASN A 136 -4.23 -15.33 -5.33
CA ASN A 136 -4.38 -14.25 -6.30
C ASN A 136 -3.18 -14.20 -7.26
N PRO A 137 -3.15 -15.07 -8.29
CA PRO A 137 -2.02 -15.12 -9.23
C PRO A 137 -1.86 -13.83 -10.04
N ALA A 138 -2.93 -13.09 -10.28
CA ALA A 138 -2.86 -11.81 -10.98
C ALA A 138 -2.10 -10.75 -10.16
N GLY A 139 -2.42 -10.62 -8.87
CA GLY A 139 -1.69 -9.74 -7.96
C GLY A 139 -0.23 -10.17 -7.78
N THR A 140 0.01 -11.48 -7.66
CA THR A 140 1.37 -12.05 -7.59
C THR A 140 2.19 -11.65 -8.82
N VAL A 141 1.68 -11.91 -10.03
CA VAL A 141 2.37 -11.60 -11.29
C VAL A 141 2.63 -10.10 -11.43
N ALA A 142 1.62 -9.26 -11.18
CA ALA A 142 1.80 -7.81 -11.27
C ALA A 142 2.89 -7.29 -10.32
N THR A 143 2.91 -7.79 -9.08
CA THR A 143 3.95 -7.40 -8.11
C THR A 143 5.32 -7.94 -8.49
N MET A 144 5.40 -9.14 -9.05
CA MET A 144 6.66 -9.70 -9.55
C MET A 144 7.20 -8.89 -10.75
N GLU A 145 6.35 -8.36 -11.62
CA GLU A 145 6.79 -7.46 -12.69
C GLU A 145 7.38 -6.15 -12.13
N GLU A 146 6.75 -5.56 -11.10
CA GLU A 146 7.29 -4.39 -10.40
C GLU A 146 8.65 -4.70 -9.74
N LEU A 147 8.79 -5.87 -9.12
CA LEU A 147 10.05 -6.33 -8.52
C LEU A 147 11.15 -6.57 -9.58
N ALA A 148 10.81 -7.19 -10.71
CA ALA A 148 11.76 -7.40 -11.79
C ALA A 148 12.28 -6.07 -12.36
N ALA A 149 11.40 -5.06 -12.48
CA ALA A 149 11.81 -3.71 -12.87
C ALA A 149 12.75 -3.08 -11.85
N LEU A 150 12.48 -3.26 -10.55
CA LEU A 150 13.38 -2.79 -9.48
C LEU A 150 14.76 -3.45 -9.58
N TYR A 151 14.83 -4.76 -9.81
CA TYR A 151 16.12 -5.45 -10.02
C TYR A 151 16.89 -4.88 -11.20
N LEU A 152 16.22 -4.46 -12.29
CA LEU A 152 16.90 -3.77 -13.40
C LEU A 152 17.45 -2.41 -12.98
N GLU A 153 16.68 -1.61 -12.21
CA GLU A 153 17.15 -0.34 -11.66
C GLU A 153 18.41 -0.52 -10.77
N MET A 154 18.49 -1.65 -10.05
CA MET A 154 19.64 -2.04 -9.22
C MET A 154 20.82 -2.58 -10.04
N GLY A 155 20.65 -2.84 -11.33
CA GLY A 155 21.65 -3.51 -12.18
C GLY A 155 21.69 -5.04 -12.01
N GLU A 156 20.77 -5.61 -11.24
CA GLU A 156 20.66 -7.05 -10.92
C GLU A 156 19.91 -7.81 -12.04
N ARG A 157 20.49 -7.82 -13.24
CA ARG A 157 19.86 -8.39 -14.44
C ARG A 157 19.48 -9.86 -14.29
N GLU A 158 20.33 -10.67 -13.65
CA GLU A 158 20.07 -12.08 -13.42
C GLU A 158 18.83 -12.29 -12.56
N LYS A 159 18.70 -11.54 -11.45
CA LYS A 159 17.51 -11.62 -10.58
C LYS A 159 16.24 -11.17 -11.31
N SER A 160 16.35 -10.15 -12.15
CA SER A 160 15.23 -9.71 -12.97
C SER A 160 14.79 -10.80 -13.96
N ALA A 161 15.73 -11.40 -14.69
CA ALA A 161 15.45 -12.47 -15.63
C ALA A 161 14.83 -13.69 -14.94
N ASP A 162 15.33 -14.08 -13.77
CA ASP A 162 14.77 -15.20 -12.99
C ASP A 162 13.35 -14.90 -12.51
N THR A 163 13.08 -13.64 -12.14
CA THR A 163 11.72 -13.23 -11.79
C THR A 163 10.77 -13.38 -12.99
N TYR A 164 11.17 -12.97 -14.20
CA TYR A 164 10.37 -13.17 -15.40
C TYR A 164 10.20 -14.64 -15.78
N ARG A 165 11.19 -15.50 -15.58
CA ARG A 165 11.04 -16.97 -15.75
C ARG A 165 10.01 -17.54 -14.79
N THR A 166 9.99 -17.03 -13.56
CA THR A 166 8.99 -17.45 -12.56
C THR A 166 7.59 -17.03 -12.99
N ILE A 167 7.40 -15.79 -13.48
CA ILE A 167 6.14 -15.33 -14.07
C ILE A 167 5.71 -16.22 -15.25
N ALA A 168 6.63 -16.55 -16.15
CA ALA A 168 6.37 -17.46 -17.27
C ALA A 168 5.89 -18.83 -16.79
N SER A 169 6.48 -19.37 -15.72
CA SER A 169 6.07 -20.63 -15.10
C SER A 169 4.66 -20.54 -14.53
N ILE A 170 4.30 -19.44 -13.86
CA ILE A 170 2.94 -19.20 -13.36
C ILE A 170 1.95 -19.25 -14.52
N HIS A 171 2.18 -18.49 -15.60
CA HIS A 171 1.31 -18.49 -16.78
C HIS A 171 1.20 -19.87 -17.44
N LYS A 172 2.30 -20.64 -17.50
CA LYS A 172 2.30 -22.01 -18.01
C LYS A 172 1.38 -22.92 -17.20
N ASN A 173 1.42 -22.81 -15.86
CA ASN A 173 0.55 -23.60 -14.97
C ASN A 173 -0.95 -23.30 -15.21
N PHE A 174 -1.27 -22.05 -15.54
CA PHE A 174 -2.63 -21.64 -15.90
C PHE A 174 -2.96 -21.86 -17.40
N ARG A 175 -2.10 -22.55 -18.17
CA ARG A 175 -2.24 -22.82 -19.61
C ARG A 175 -2.29 -21.56 -20.48
N HIS A 176 -1.77 -20.44 -20.00
CA HIS A 176 -1.66 -19.19 -20.76
C HIS A 176 -0.36 -19.19 -21.59
N SER A 177 -0.27 -20.10 -22.57
CA SER A 177 0.97 -20.40 -23.32
C SER A 177 1.55 -19.19 -24.06
N LYS A 178 0.72 -18.25 -24.52
CA LYS A 178 1.18 -17.01 -25.17
C LYS A 178 1.95 -16.14 -24.17
N HIS A 179 1.36 -15.81 -23.05
CA HIS A 179 2.01 -15.00 -22.01
C HIS A 179 3.26 -15.69 -21.43
N ALA A 180 3.20 -17.02 -21.23
CA ALA A 180 4.37 -17.76 -20.78
C ALA A 180 5.57 -17.59 -21.73
N ARG A 181 5.33 -17.60 -23.06
CA ARG A 181 6.37 -17.34 -24.04
C ARG A 181 6.88 -15.91 -24.00
N GLU A 182 5.98 -14.92 -23.96
CA GLU A 182 6.32 -13.50 -23.89
C GLU A 182 7.24 -13.19 -22.71
N PHE A 183 6.95 -13.72 -21.51
CA PHE A 183 7.78 -13.53 -20.33
C PHE A 183 9.11 -14.29 -20.39
N MET A 184 9.15 -15.47 -21.02
CA MET A 184 10.39 -16.19 -21.25
C MET A 184 11.30 -15.44 -22.23
N ASP A 185 10.75 -14.87 -23.30
CA ASP A 185 11.48 -14.07 -24.28
C ASP A 185 12.05 -12.80 -23.60
N LYS A 186 11.24 -12.15 -22.73
CA LYS A 186 11.68 -10.99 -21.95
C LYS A 186 12.86 -11.32 -21.02
N ALA A 187 12.81 -12.47 -20.32
CA ALA A 187 13.90 -12.93 -19.49
C ALA A 187 15.18 -13.09 -20.31
N THR A 188 15.08 -13.71 -21.50
CA THR A 188 16.22 -13.93 -22.39
C THR A 188 16.82 -12.62 -22.91
N GLN A 189 15.97 -11.63 -23.28
CA GLN A 189 16.43 -10.32 -23.72
C GLN A 189 17.21 -9.58 -22.61
N ILE A 190 16.72 -9.63 -21.37
CA ILE A 190 17.39 -9.02 -20.22
C ILE A 190 18.77 -9.62 -20.00
N GLU A 191 18.93 -10.93 -20.10
CA GLU A 191 20.24 -11.61 -19.98
C GLU A 191 21.21 -11.21 -21.08
N GLN A 192 20.71 -11.04 -22.30
CA GLN A 192 21.52 -10.62 -23.45
C GLN A 192 21.86 -9.14 -23.44
N GLY A 193 21.32 -8.38 -22.49
CA GLY A 193 21.60 -6.95 -22.36
C GLY A 193 20.88 -6.09 -23.40
N MET A 194 19.81 -6.64 -24.00
CA MET A 194 18.98 -5.98 -24.99
C MET A 194 17.81 -5.23 -24.32
#